data_45c700c9d45b2ec6db16e910a4f4c15c
#
_entry.id   45c700c9d45b2ec6db16e910a4f4c15c
#
_cell.length_a   1.000
_cell.length_b   1.000
_cell.length_c   1.000
_cell.angle_alpha   90.00
_cell.angle_beta   90.00
_cell.angle_gamma   90.00
#
_symmetry.space_group_name_H-M   'P 1'
#
loop_
_entity.id
_entity.type
_entity.pdbx_description
1 polymer ?
#
loop_
_entity_poly.entity_id
_entity_poly.type
_entity_poly.pdbx_seq_one_letter_code
_entity_poly.pdbx_strand_id
1 'polypeptide(L)'
;SFGFIKECVTIYVMRILVDADACPVKKEILDIAKKQLLEVHMFFDNAHEYEDGYSTVYILDKGADSVDYALINISQSGDIIVTQDYGVATMALSKKAFAINQNGLVYDDDNIMSLLTNRAMNQKIRRHKNMKGPKKRTQQDNVSFYNSLEKLINMNK
;
A
#
# COMPACT_ATOMS: atom_id res chain seq x y z
N SER A 1 35.50 -18.06 -11.97
CA SER A 1 35.04 -18.48 -10.70
C SER A 1 33.55 -18.24 -10.52
N PHE A 2 32.88 -19.22 -10.01
CA PHE A 2 31.42 -19.18 -9.91
C PHE A 2 30.90 -18.30 -8.81
N GLY A 3 31.68 -18.03 -7.79
CA GLY A 3 31.26 -17.23 -6.66
C GLY A 3 30.91 -15.80 -7.04
N PHE A 4 31.72 -15.18 -7.88
CA PHE A 4 31.48 -13.79 -8.25
C PHE A 4 30.26 -13.63 -9.16
N ILE A 5 29.89 -14.65 -9.91
CA ILE A 5 28.66 -14.60 -10.73
C ILE A 5 27.45 -14.47 -9.84
N LYS A 6 27.43 -15.21 -8.73
CA LYS A 6 26.36 -15.09 -7.75
C LYS A 6 26.29 -13.72 -7.12
N GLU A 7 27.44 -13.10 -6.86
CA GLU A 7 27.52 -11.77 -6.30
C GLU A 7 27.00 -10.70 -7.25
N CYS A 8 27.12 -10.93 -8.55
CA CYS A 8 26.64 -9.99 -9.55
C CYS A 8 25.14 -10.09 -9.81
N VAL A 9 24.47 -11.16 -9.36
CA VAL A 9 23.04 -11.34 -9.57
C VAL A 9 22.30 -10.90 -8.32
N THR A 10 21.72 -9.72 -8.39
CA THR A 10 20.78 -9.25 -7.36
C THR A 10 19.41 -9.75 -7.74
N ILE A 11 18.92 -10.75 -7.02
CA ILE A 11 17.55 -11.21 -7.21
C ILE A 11 16.66 -10.28 -6.41
N TYR A 12 15.89 -9.47 -7.12
CA TYR A 12 14.89 -8.62 -6.49
C TYR A 12 13.67 -9.44 -6.11
N VAL A 13 13.31 -9.43 -4.85
CA VAL A 13 12.10 -10.07 -4.36
C VAL A 13 11.08 -8.99 -4.08
N MET A 14 9.93 -9.09 -4.73
CA MET A 14 8.80 -8.20 -4.51
C MET A 14 8.35 -8.25 -3.05
N ARG A 15 8.12 -7.08 -2.45
CA ARG A 15 7.64 -6.96 -1.07
C ARG A 15 6.35 -6.17 -1.05
N ILE A 16 5.54 -6.39 -0.01
CA ILE A 16 4.33 -5.61 0.20
C ILE A 16 4.55 -4.72 1.42
N LEU A 17 4.48 -3.41 1.23
CA LEU A 17 4.62 -2.41 2.27
C LEU A 17 3.24 -1.78 2.51
N VAL A 18 2.81 -1.76 3.77
CA VAL A 18 1.43 -1.39 4.11
C VAL A 18 1.41 -0.18 5.04
N ASP A 19 0.69 0.85 4.63
CA ASP A 19 0.29 1.97 5.47
C ASP A 19 -0.88 1.46 6.32
N ALA A 20 -0.58 1.00 7.54
CA ALA A 20 -1.40 0.00 8.20
C ALA A 20 -2.45 0.53 9.17
N ASP A 21 -2.37 1.78 9.63
CA ASP A 21 -3.25 2.28 10.69
C ASP A 21 -4.74 2.15 10.37
N ALA A 22 -5.14 2.53 9.18
CA ALA A 22 -6.54 2.46 8.78
C ALA A 22 -6.78 1.40 7.71
N CYS A 23 -5.89 0.42 7.60
CA CYS A 23 -5.99 -0.60 6.56
C CYS A 23 -7.01 -1.69 6.93
N PRO A 24 -8.12 -1.80 6.20
CA PRO A 24 -9.15 -2.81 6.52
C PRO A 24 -8.89 -4.17 5.89
N VAL A 25 -7.81 -4.32 5.13
CA VAL A 25 -7.54 -5.53 4.32
C VAL A 25 -6.26 -6.25 4.74
N LYS A 26 -5.85 -6.11 6.01
CA LYS A 26 -4.65 -6.77 6.52
C LYS A 26 -4.71 -8.29 6.34
N LYS A 27 -5.87 -8.87 6.60
CA LYS A 27 -6.07 -10.32 6.47
C LYS A 27 -5.85 -10.77 5.02
N GLU A 28 -6.43 -10.06 4.08
CA GLU A 28 -6.32 -10.35 2.65
C GLU A 28 -4.86 -10.25 2.19
N ILE A 29 -4.15 -9.22 2.65
CA ILE A 29 -2.73 -9.05 2.33
C ILE A 29 -1.92 -10.24 2.84
N LEU A 30 -2.13 -10.64 4.09
CA LEU A 30 -1.40 -11.75 4.69
C LEU A 30 -1.70 -13.08 3.99
N ASP A 31 -2.95 -13.33 3.63
CA ASP A 31 -3.35 -14.54 2.94
C ASP A 31 -2.59 -14.67 1.61
N ILE A 32 -2.55 -13.60 0.83
CA ILE A 32 -1.85 -13.59 -0.46
C ILE A 32 -0.34 -13.70 -0.26
N ALA A 33 0.21 -12.95 0.67
CA ALA A 33 1.65 -12.92 0.92
C ALA A 33 2.17 -14.30 1.34
N LYS A 34 1.47 -14.97 2.22
CA LYS A 34 1.85 -16.32 2.66
C LYS A 34 1.79 -17.32 1.52
N LYS A 35 0.75 -17.21 0.70
CA LYS A 35 0.58 -18.08 -0.47
C LYS A 35 1.68 -17.87 -1.51
N GLN A 36 2.10 -16.63 -1.70
CA GLN A 36 3.11 -16.25 -2.71
C GLN A 36 4.53 -16.17 -2.14
N LEU A 37 4.70 -16.39 -0.83
CA LEU A 37 5.99 -16.30 -0.13
C LEU A 37 6.62 -14.92 -0.25
N LEU A 38 5.81 -13.87 -0.07
CA LEU A 38 6.27 -12.49 -0.11
C LEU A 38 6.38 -11.90 1.29
N GLU A 39 7.38 -11.06 1.51
CA GLU A 39 7.51 -10.31 2.74
C GLU A 39 6.42 -9.25 2.83
N VAL A 40 5.94 -9.02 4.04
CA VAL A 40 5.01 -7.94 4.35
C VAL A 40 5.62 -7.05 5.43
N HIS A 41 5.57 -5.76 5.22
CA HIS A 41 6.05 -4.74 6.15
C HIS A 41 4.88 -3.85 6.51
N MET A 42 4.47 -3.85 7.77
CA MET A 42 3.34 -3.07 8.28
C MET A 42 3.84 -1.86 9.05
N PHE A 43 3.37 -0.67 8.69
CA PHE A 43 3.80 0.59 9.29
C PHE A 43 2.64 1.22 10.05
N PHE A 44 2.84 1.49 11.33
CA PHE A 44 1.84 2.10 12.22
C PHE A 44 2.38 3.38 12.84
N ASP A 45 1.54 4.40 12.99
CA ASP A 45 1.91 5.64 13.68
C ASP A 45 1.42 5.69 15.13
N ASN A 46 0.65 4.70 15.56
CA ASN A 46 0.16 4.59 16.92
C ASN A 46 0.76 3.40 17.63
N ALA A 47 1.00 3.56 18.93
CA ALA A 47 1.56 2.52 19.75
C ALA A 47 0.52 1.44 20.07
N HIS A 48 -0.05 0.83 19.07
CA HIS A 48 -0.88 -0.36 19.27
C HIS A 48 0.00 -1.59 19.23
N GLU A 49 -0.28 -2.51 20.11
CA GLU A 49 0.34 -3.82 20.02
C GLU A 49 -0.30 -4.55 18.85
N TYR A 50 0.42 -4.59 17.75
CA TYR A 50 0.00 -5.37 16.59
C TYR A 50 1.03 -6.45 16.30
N GLU A 51 0.57 -7.67 16.16
CA GLU A 51 1.41 -8.80 15.84
C GLU A 51 0.59 -9.81 15.05
N ASP A 52 1.13 -10.32 13.95
CA ASP A 52 0.44 -11.31 13.13
C ASP A 52 1.27 -12.58 12.91
N GLY A 53 2.49 -12.64 13.46
CA GLY A 53 3.36 -13.79 13.32
C GLY A 53 4.02 -13.93 11.95
N TYR A 54 3.84 -12.98 11.04
CA TYR A 54 4.38 -13.04 9.69
C TYR A 54 5.06 -11.73 9.28
N SER A 55 4.40 -10.61 9.46
CA SER A 55 4.88 -9.31 8.99
C SER A 55 6.03 -8.78 9.85
N THR A 56 6.89 -7.98 9.22
CA THR A 56 7.77 -7.08 9.95
C THR A 56 6.95 -5.84 10.31
N VAL A 57 6.88 -5.52 11.60
CA VAL A 57 6.03 -4.44 12.11
C VAL A 57 6.90 -3.26 12.53
N TYR A 58 6.55 -2.08 12.05
CA TYR A 58 7.20 -0.82 12.41
C TYR A 58 6.19 0.05 13.13
N ILE A 59 6.47 0.39 14.38
CA ILE A 59 5.65 1.31 15.16
C ILE A 59 6.46 2.58 15.33
N LEU A 60 5.96 3.67 14.77
CA LEU A 60 6.69 4.93 14.71
C LEU A 60 6.12 5.92 15.71
N ASP A 61 6.94 6.89 16.09
CA ASP A 61 6.50 7.94 16.98
C ASP A 61 5.40 8.79 16.33
N LYS A 62 4.48 9.25 17.16
CA LYS A 62 3.43 10.14 16.69
C LYS A 62 4.04 11.43 16.14
N GLY A 63 3.83 11.62 14.87
CA GLY A 63 4.23 12.83 14.19
C GLY A 63 3.55 12.83 12.84
N ALA A 64 3.20 14.00 12.36
CA ALA A 64 2.65 14.11 11.02
C ALA A 64 3.66 13.48 10.04
N ASP A 65 3.18 12.60 9.19
CA ASP A 65 3.93 12.02 8.07
C ASP A 65 5.06 11.04 8.45
N SER A 66 5.20 10.64 9.72
CA SER A 66 6.24 9.69 10.13
C SER A 66 6.13 8.36 9.39
N VAL A 67 4.91 7.82 9.29
CA VAL A 67 4.64 6.56 8.57
C VAL A 67 4.98 6.73 7.09
N ASP A 68 4.55 7.83 6.48
CA ASP A 68 4.78 8.11 5.07
C ASP A 68 6.27 8.12 4.74
N TYR A 69 7.06 8.86 5.52
CA TYR A 69 8.50 8.93 5.30
C TYR A 69 9.19 7.58 5.49
N ALA A 70 8.86 6.88 6.58
CA ALA A 70 9.48 5.58 6.86
C ALA A 70 9.18 4.57 5.76
N LEU A 71 7.92 4.51 5.33
CA LEU A 71 7.49 3.58 4.30
C LEU A 71 8.17 3.89 2.96
N ILE A 72 8.17 5.15 2.56
CA ILE A 72 8.76 5.56 1.30
C ILE A 72 10.28 5.40 1.31
N ASN A 73 10.94 5.69 2.44
CA ASN A 73 12.39 5.56 2.54
C ASN A 73 12.88 4.15 2.30
N ILE A 74 12.15 3.13 2.76
CA ILE A 74 12.57 1.75 2.54
C ILE A 74 12.02 1.15 1.25
N SER A 75 11.06 1.80 0.60
CA SER A 75 10.47 1.28 -0.63
C SER A 75 11.49 1.28 -1.77
N GLN A 76 11.37 0.29 -2.63
CA GLN A 76 12.25 0.08 -3.78
C GLN A 76 11.41 -0.13 -5.03
N SER A 77 12.03 0.07 -6.18
CA SER A 77 11.39 -0.23 -7.47
C SER A 77 10.86 -1.68 -7.45
N GLY A 78 9.61 -1.85 -7.83
CA GLY A 78 8.96 -3.16 -7.88
C GLY A 78 8.24 -3.57 -6.61
N ASP A 79 8.41 -2.85 -5.49
CA ASP A 79 7.59 -3.09 -4.29
C ASP A 79 6.14 -2.72 -4.54
N ILE A 80 5.23 -3.32 -3.76
CA ILE A 80 3.82 -2.96 -3.78
C ILE A 80 3.48 -2.22 -2.49
N ILE A 81 2.99 -1.00 -2.62
CA ILE A 81 2.58 -0.16 -1.50
C ILE A 81 1.06 -0.17 -1.41
N VAL A 82 0.53 -0.58 -0.26
CA VAL A 82 -0.92 -0.53 0.02
C VAL A 82 -1.19 0.71 0.86
N THR A 83 -1.90 1.68 0.30
CA THR A 83 -2.18 2.94 0.98
C THR A 83 -3.48 3.58 0.48
N GLN A 84 -4.15 4.29 1.37
CA GLN A 84 -5.29 5.14 1.05
C GLN A 84 -4.86 6.59 0.82
N ASP A 85 -3.60 6.92 1.07
CA ASP A 85 -3.08 8.27 0.97
C ASP A 85 -2.52 8.51 -0.43
N TYR A 86 -3.10 9.49 -1.13
CA TYR A 86 -2.70 9.80 -2.50
C TYR A 86 -1.27 10.37 -2.57
N GLY A 87 -0.82 11.04 -1.52
CA GLY A 87 0.55 11.54 -1.45
C GLY A 87 1.56 10.42 -1.39
N VAL A 88 1.29 9.41 -0.56
CA VAL A 88 2.13 8.21 -0.46
C VAL A 88 2.14 7.47 -1.80
N ALA A 89 0.97 7.31 -2.42
CA ALA A 89 0.86 6.66 -3.72
C ALA A 89 1.69 7.39 -4.79
N THR A 90 1.64 8.72 -4.81
CA THR A 90 2.41 9.53 -5.74
C THR A 90 3.92 9.32 -5.55
N MET A 91 4.38 9.32 -4.30
CA MET A 91 5.80 9.08 -3.99
C MET A 91 6.22 7.66 -4.37
N ALA A 92 5.36 6.67 -4.14
CA ALA A 92 5.63 5.29 -4.53
C ALA A 92 5.82 5.16 -6.04
N LEU A 93 4.94 5.78 -6.81
CA LEU A 93 5.03 5.77 -8.28
C LEU A 93 6.32 6.42 -8.76
N SER A 94 6.76 7.49 -8.12
CA SER A 94 8.02 8.16 -8.48
C SER A 94 9.23 7.27 -8.25
N LYS A 95 9.15 6.31 -7.36
CA LYS A 95 10.22 5.33 -7.10
C LYS A 95 10.08 4.06 -7.94
N LYS A 96 9.14 4.04 -8.87
CA LYS A 96 8.85 2.87 -9.72
C LYS A 96 8.32 1.68 -8.92
N ALA A 97 7.71 1.94 -7.77
CA ALA A 97 6.94 0.96 -7.04
C ALA A 97 5.49 0.98 -7.52
N PHE A 98 4.75 -0.07 -7.21
CA PHE A 98 3.32 -0.13 -7.47
C PHE A 98 2.57 0.39 -6.25
N ALA A 99 1.41 0.97 -6.45
CA ALA A 99 0.57 1.44 -5.35
C ALA A 99 -0.87 1.00 -5.60
N ILE A 100 -1.53 0.55 -4.54
CA ILE A 100 -2.90 0.03 -4.61
C ILE A 100 -3.66 0.50 -3.38
N ASN A 101 -4.94 0.84 -3.55
CA ASN A 101 -5.78 1.23 -2.43
C ASN A 101 -6.53 0.01 -1.85
N GLN A 102 -7.26 0.23 -0.76
CA GLN A 102 -7.98 -0.82 -0.04
C GLN A 102 -9.15 -1.45 -0.81
N ASN A 103 -9.56 -0.87 -1.91
CA ASN A 103 -10.65 -1.38 -2.74
C ASN A 103 -10.14 -2.06 -4.02
N GLY A 104 -8.81 -2.11 -4.19
CA GLY A 104 -8.21 -2.77 -5.34
C GLY A 104 -7.90 -1.84 -6.50
N LEU A 105 -8.08 -0.52 -6.35
CA LEU A 105 -7.66 0.43 -7.37
C LEU A 105 -6.14 0.49 -7.40
N VAL A 106 -5.55 0.15 -8.53
CA VAL A 106 -4.11 0.30 -8.75
C VAL A 106 -3.87 1.72 -9.26
N TYR A 107 -3.07 2.48 -8.49
CA TYR A 107 -2.76 3.86 -8.87
C TYR A 107 -1.79 3.89 -10.06
N ASP A 108 -1.97 4.85 -10.94
CA ASP A 108 -1.03 5.15 -12.03
C ASP A 108 -0.95 6.67 -12.18
N ASP A 109 -0.05 7.12 -13.05
CA ASP A 109 0.15 8.57 -13.26
C ASP A 109 -1.12 9.27 -13.75
N ASP A 110 -1.93 8.58 -14.54
CA ASP A 110 -3.16 9.17 -15.08
C ASP A 110 -4.24 9.26 -14.01
N ASN A 111 -4.53 8.17 -13.30
CA ASN A 111 -5.63 8.19 -12.34
C ASN A 111 -5.30 8.98 -11.07
N ILE A 112 -4.04 9.03 -10.65
CA ILE A 112 -3.67 9.75 -9.43
C ILE A 112 -3.98 11.24 -9.53
N MET A 113 -3.76 11.84 -10.70
CA MET A 113 -4.08 13.24 -10.94
C MET A 113 -5.58 13.49 -10.85
N SER A 114 -6.37 12.62 -11.46
CA SER A 114 -7.83 12.70 -11.40
C SER A 114 -8.35 12.54 -9.98
N LEU A 115 -7.78 11.62 -9.22
CA LEU A 115 -8.18 11.37 -7.83
C LEU A 115 -7.88 12.55 -6.93
N LEU A 116 -6.72 13.18 -7.08
CA LEU A 116 -6.36 14.38 -6.33
C LEU A 116 -7.32 15.53 -6.62
N THR A 117 -7.64 15.74 -7.88
CA THR A 117 -8.59 16.78 -8.32
C THR A 117 -9.98 16.49 -7.78
N ASN A 118 -10.48 15.29 -7.92
CA ASN A 118 -11.81 14.90 -7.42
C ASN A 118 -11.92 15.01 -5.91
N ARG A 119 -10.87 14.67 -5.17
CA ARG A 119 -10.84 14.82 -3.71
C ARG A 119 -11.03 16.28 -3.32
N ALA A 120 -10.30 17.19 -3.95
CA ALA A 120 -10.41 18.61 -3.67
C ALA A 120 -11.82 19.12 -3.99
N MET A 121 -12.37 18.74 -5.14
CA MET A 121 -13.74 19.10 -5.53
C MET A 121 -14.77 18.55 -4.56
N ASN A 122 -14.66 17.29 -4.18
CA ASN A 122 -15.61 16.63 -3.26
C ASN A 122 -15.59 17.28 -1.88
N GLN A 123 -14.43 17.63 -1.36
CA GLN A 123 -14.32 18.33 -0.08
C GLN A 123 -15.02 19.69 -0.13
N LYS A 124 -14.85 20.41 -1.23
CA LYS A 124 -15.49 21.71 -1.44
C LYS A 124 -17.02 21.57 -1.48
N ILE A 125 -17.51 20.59 -2.23
CA ILE A 125 -18.95 20.32 -2.33
C ILE A 125 -19.53 19.92 -0.97
N ARG A 126 -18.88 19.08 -0.21
CA ARG A 126 -19.34 18.64 1.12
C ARG A 126 -19.46 19.80 2.08
N ARG A 127 -18.52 20.72 2.07
CA ARG A 127 -18.57 21.93 2.91
C ARG A 127 -19.81 22.79 2.62
N HIS A 128 -20.20 22.87 1.36
CA HIS A 128 -21.31 23.71 0.94
C HIS A 128 -22.68 23.02 1.07
N LYS A 129 -22.74 21.71 0.91
CA LYS A 129 -24.01 20.98 0.79
C LYS A 129 -24.28 19.99 1.93
N ASN A 130 -23.41 19.91 2.93
CA ASN A 130 -23.55 18.93 4.03
C ASN A 130 -23.76 17.50 3.53
N MET A 131 -23.04 17.11 2.51
CA MET A 131 -23.20 15.78 1.94
C MET A 131 -22.72 14.70 2.90
N LYS A 132 -23.37 13.53 2.86
CA LYS A 132 -22.96 12.37 3.64
C LYS A 132 -21.58 11.89 3.23
N GLY A 133 -20.84 11.31 4.19
CA GLY A 133 -19.55 10.72 3.95
C GLY A 133 -19.61 9.48 3.04
N PRO A 134 -18.46 8.80 2.83
CA PRO A 134 -18.40 7.64 1.96
C PRO A 134 -19.28 6.50 2.49
N LYS A 135 -19.66 5.62 1.59
CA LYS A 135 -20.44 4.43 1.91
C LYS A 135 -19.65 3.50 2.84
N LYS A 136 -20.38 2.76 3.68
CA LYS A 136 -19.80 1.74 4.54
C LYS A 136 -19.14 0.65 3.67
N ARG A 137 -17.98 0.18 4.11
CA ARG A 137 -17.24 -0.89 3.44
C ARG A 137 -18.02 -2.20 3.47
N THR A 138 -17.96 -2.95 2.37
CA THR A 138 -18.62 -4.25 2.23
C THR A 138 -17.59 -5.36 2.05
N GLN A 139 -18.06 -6.61 2.19
CA GLN A 139 -17.22 -7.78 1.92
C GLN A 139 -16.80 -7.82 0.44
N GLN A 140 -17.64 -7.32 -0.46
CA GLN A 140 -17.28 -7.25 -1.87
C GLN A 140 -16.08 -6.35 -2.11
N ASP A 141 -15.92 -5.30 -1.33
CA ASP A 141 -14.74 -4.43 -1.40
C ASP A 141 -13.47 -5.22 -1.06
N ASN A 142 -13.55 -6.10 -0.06
CA ASN A 142 -12.43 -6.94 0.32
C ASN A 142 -12.07 -7.96 -0.77
N VAL A 143 -13.08 -8.54 -1.41
CA VAL A 143 -12.89 -9.47 -2.53
C VAL A 143 -12.25 -8.75 -3.72
N SER A 144 -12.72 -7.56 -4.04
CA SER A 144 -12.15 -6.74 -5.11
C SER A 144 -10.68 -6.43 -4.85
N PHE A 145 -10.35 -6.08 -3.61
CA PHE A 145 -8.96 -5.84 -3.22
C PHE A 145 -8.12 -7.11 -3.40
N TYR A 146 -8.59 -8.23 -2.88
CA TYR A 146 -7.86 -9.51 -2.95
C TYR A 146 -7.54 -9.86 -4.41
N ASN A 147 -8.55 -9.81 -5.27
CA ASN A 147 -8.38 -10.16 -6.68
C ASN A 147 -7.42 -9.21 -7.39
N SER A 148 -7.52 -7.92 -7.11
CA SER A 148 -6.66 -6.92 -7.72
C SER A 148 -5.20 -7.06 -7.28
N LEU A 149 -4.97 -7.28 -5.99
CA LEU A 149 -3.62 -7.48 -5.46
C LEU A 149 -2.99 -8.74 -6.03
N GLU A 150 -3.73 -9.83 -6.08
CA GLU A 150 -3.23 -11.08 -6.65
C GLU A 150 -2.85 -10.91 -8.12
N LYS A 151 -3.69 -10.23 -8.89
CA LYS A 151 -3.42 -9.94 -10.29
C LYS A 151 -2.16 -9.08 -10.44
N LEU A 152 -2.03 -8.04 -9.62
CA LEU A 152 -0.87 -7.15 -9.66
C LEU A 152 0.43 -7.91 -9.40
N ILE A 153 0.44 -8.79 -8.41
CA ILE A 153 1.59 -9.63 -8.10
C ILE A 153 1.92 -10.54 -9.27
N ASN A 154 0.93 -11.25 -9.79
CA ASN A 154 1.15 -12.25 -10.84
C ASN A 154 1.63 -11.64 -12.15
N MET A 155 1.22 -10.41 -12.45
CA MET A 155 1.65 -9.71 -13.66
C MET A 155 3.09 -9.20 -13.59
N ASN A 156 3.65 -9.06 -12.39
CA ASN A 156 4.93 -8.39 -12.18
C ASN A 156 5.98 -9.26 -11.47
N LYS A 157 5.70 -10.50 -11.29
CA LYS A 157 6.65 -11.47 -10.75
C LYS A 157 7.85 -11.68 -11.65
#